data_7f23e14019c020d9d26c50e0517ec1e6
#
_entry.id   7f23e14019c020d9d26c50e0517ec1e6
#
_cell.length_a   1.000
_cell.length_b   1.000
_cell.length_c   1.000
_cell.angle_alpha   90.00
_cell.angle_beta   90.00
_cell.angle_gamma   90.00
#
_symmetry.space_group_name_H-M   'P 1'
#
loop_
_entity.id
_entity.type
_entity.pdbx_description
1 polymer ?
#
loop_
_entity_poly.entity_id
_entity_poly.type
_entity_poly.pdbx_seq_one_letter_code
_entity_poly.pdbx_strand_id
1 'polypeptide(L)'
;MDYTSSLNLLLVINGVGIPGRVIPNHLADRYGTINMLMPAAGAAGICVFSWMAVKSTPALYVWCCFYGITAGSIQSLFPAGLSSLTTDLRKAGVRMGMIFTIVSFATLAGPPIAGAIITASGGTYYGAQAFAGAALMLGMVLMAAARGVKVKRLMREAGTTGWGWHVKV
;
A
#
# COMPACT_ATOMS: atom_id res chain seq x y z
N MET A 1 5.84 23.25 -13.87
CA MET A 1 6.34 23.40 -12.49
C MET A 1 7.82 23.66 -12.54
N ASP A 2 8.30 24.52 -11.66
CA ASP A 2 9.72 24.80 -11.53
C ASP A 2 10.42 23.61 -10.85
N TYR A 3 11.68 23.33 -11.19
CA TYR A 3 12.46 22.21 -10.65
C TYR A 3 12.50 22.20 -9.11
N THR A 4 12.66 23.38 -8.50
CA THR A 4 12.64 23.57 -7.05
C THR A 4 11.32 23.13 -6.40
N SER A 5 10.20 23.42 -7.05
CA SER A 5 8.87 22.99 -6.56
C SER A 5 8.71 21.49 -6.58
N SER A 6 9.28 20.81 -7.56
CA SER A 6 9.24 19.33 -7.65
C SER A 6 10.07 18.69 -6.54
N LEU A 7 11.24 19.25 -6.22
CA LEU A 7 12.06 18.77 -5.09
C LEU A 7 11.35 18.99 -3.74
N ASN A 8 10.71 20.15 -3.56
CA ASN A 8 9.94 20.42 -2.34
C ASN A 8 8.79 19.41 -2.14
N LEU A 9 8.11 19.01 -3.21
CA LEU A 9 7.07 17.97 -3.13
C LEU A 9 7.64 16.62 -2.68
N LEU A 10 8.81 16.23 -3.19
CA LEU A 10 9.49 15.01 -2.74
C LEU A 10 9.88 15.06 -1.25
N LEU A 11 10.37 16.23 -0.79
CA LEU A 11 10.68 16.43 0.62
C LEU A 11 9.42 16.32 1.50
N VAL A 12 8.30 16.91 1.06
CA VAL A 12 7.03 16.85 1.78
C VAL A 12 6.54 15.40 1.87
N ILE A 13 6.51 14.66 0.77
CA ILE A 13 6.09 13.25 0.76
C ILE A 13 6.94 12.41 1.73
N ASN A 14 8.25 12.56 1.70
CA ASN A 14 9.15 11.82 2.58
C ASN A 14 9.03 12.25 4.04
N GLY A 15 8.96 13.57 4.32
CA GLY A 15 8.83 14.11 5.67
C GLY A 15 7.52 13.67 6.33
N VAL A 16 6.40 13.82 5.63
CA VAL A 16 5.09 13.39 6.11
C VAL A 16 4.95 11.86 6.11
N GLY A 17 5.73 11.15 5.31
CA GLY A 17 5.84 9.69 5.34
C GLY A 17 6.41 9.14 6.66
N ILE A 18 7.17 9.93 7.44
CA ILE A 18 7.72 9.48 8.74
C ILE A 18 6.60 9.14 9.73
N PRO A 19 5.68 10.04 10.10
CA PRO A 19 4.55 9.69 10.94
C PRO A 19 3.65 8.62 10.32
N GLY A 20 3.52 8.60 8.97
CA GLY A 20 2.82 7.56 8.24
C GLY A 20 3.40 6.14 8.43
N ARG A 21 4.69 6.02 8.72
CA ARG A 21 5.34 4.74 9.05
C ARG A 21 5.19 4.37 10.52
N VAL A 22 5.27 5.32 11.42
CA VAL A 22 5.29 5.07 12.87
C VAL A 22 3.89 4.79 13.42
N ILE A 23 2.91 5.64 13.12
CA ILE A 23 1.58 5.56 13.70
C ILE A 23 0.84 4.27 13.31
N PRO A 24 0.76 3.89 12.02
CA PRO A 24 0.09 2.65 11.63
C PRO A 24 0.78 1.38 12.13
N ASN A 25 2.11 1.38 12.25
CA ASN A 25 2.82 0.26 12.84
C ASN A 25 2.48 0.08 14.33
N HIS A 26 2.43 1.18 15.08
CA HIS A 26 2.02 1.10 16.49
C HIS A 26 0.57 0.59 16.65
N LEU A 27 -0.33 0.99 15.75
CA LEU A 27 -1.69 0.45 15.73
C LEU A 27 -1.72 -1.03 15.29
N ALA A 28 -0.85 -1.42 14.37
CA ALA A 28 -0.75 -2.79 13.88
C ALA A 28 -0.35 -3.79 14.98
N ASP A 29 0.43 -3.36 15.97
CA ASP A 29 0.77 -4.17 17.15
C ASP A 29 -0.49 -4.54 17.97
N ARG A 30 -1.50 -3.67 17.98
CA ARG A 30 -2.76 -3.90 18.69
C ARG A 30 -3.80 -4.64 17.86
N TYR A 31 -3.98 -4.23 16.60
CA TYR A 31 -5.08 -4.71 15.73
C TYR A 31 -4.66 -5.80 14.74
N GLY A 32 -3.37 -6.07 14.63
CA GLY A 32 -2.81 -7.01 13.64
C GLY A 32 -2.38 -6.31 12.36
N THR A 33 -1.23 -6.72 11.83
CA THR A 33 -0.56 -6.03 10.71
C THR A 33 -1.36 -6.09 9.41
N ILE A 34 -1.99 -7.25 9.11
CA ILE A 34 -2.80 -7.41 7.91
C ILE A 34 -4.08 -6.57 7.99
N ASN A 35 -4.66 -6.47 9.20
CA ASN A 35 -5.86 -5.66 9.43
C ASN A 35 -5.62 -4.17 9.22
N MET A 36 -4.39 -3.70 9.45
CA MET A 36 -3.99 -2.31 9.20
C MET A 36 -3.50 -2.08 7.76
N LEU A 37 -2.88 -3.09 7.14
CA LEU A 37 -2.37 -2.98 5.78
C LEU A 37 -3.49 -2.82 4.74
N MET A 38 -4.64 -3.50 4.93
CA MET A 38 -5.79 -3.42 4.02
C MET A 38 -6.36 -2.00 3.91
N PRO A 39 -6.76 -1.34 5.03
CA PRO A 39 -7.27 0.03 4.93
C PRO A 39 -6.21 1.02 4.44
N ALA A 40 -4.92 0.81 4.76
CA ALA A 40 -3.83 1.63 4.25
C ALA A 40 -3.72 1.52 2.72
N ALA A 41 -3.82 0.31 2.15
CA ALA A 41 -3.82 0.10 0.71
C ALA A 41 -5.05 0.72 0.04
N GLY A 42 -6.24 0.59 0.66
CA GLY A 42 -7.46 1.23 0.17
C GLY A 42 -7.36 2.75 0.18
N ALA A 43 -6.88 3.34 1.27
CA ALA A 43 -6.68 4.78 1.39
C ALA A 43 -5.68 5.30 0.34
N ALA A 44 -4.57 4.57 0.10
CA ALA A 44 -3.62 4.92 -0.94
C ALA A 44 -4.24 4.87 -2.34
N GLY A 45 -5.06 3.85 -2.64
CA GLY A 45 -5.79 3.75 -3.90
C GLY A 45 -6.76 4.93 -4.11
N ILE A 46 -7.52 5.32 -3.08
CA ILE A 46 -8.39 6.50 -3.11
C ILE A 46 -7.57 7.76 -3.32
N CYS A 47 -6.43 7.91 -2.64
CA CYS A 47 -5.52 9.04 -2.85
C CYS A 47 -5.03 9.12 -4.30
N VAL A 48 -4.66 7.99 -4.92
CA VAL A 48 -4.20 7.97 -6.32
C VAL A 48 -5.33 8.38 -7.27
N PHE A 49 -6.57 7.90 -7.06
CA PHE A 49 -7.71 8.38 -7.85
C PHE A 49 -8.01 9.86 -7.63
N SER A 50 -7.90 10.36 -6.40
CA SER A 50 -8.08 11.79 -6.09
C SER A 50 -7.06 12.67 -6.81
N TRP A 51 -5.89 12.14 -7.15
CA TRP A 51 -4.88 12.87 -7.94
C TRP A 51 -5.39 13.31 -9.30
N MET A 52 -6.30 12.55 -9.91
CA MET A 52 -6.92 12.93 -11.19
C MET A 52 -7.71 14.25 -11.12
N ALA A 53 -8.19 14.62 -9.93
CA ALA A 53 -8.94 15.86 -9.70
C ALA A 53 -8.03 17.05 -9.33
N VAL A 54 -6.76 16.83 -9.01
CA VAL A 54 -5.82 17.86 -8.58
C VAL A 54 -5.31 18.64 -9.78
N LYS A 55 -5.69 19.92 -9.89
CA LYS A 55 -5.31 20.81 -11.01
C LYS A 55 -4.46 22.01 -10.57
N SER A 56 -4.35 22.27 -9.26
CA SER A 56 -3.62 23.43 -8.73
C SER A 56 -2.42 23.01 -7.89
N THR A 57 -1.39 23.84 -7.89
CA THR A 57 -0.16 23.60 -7.09
C THR A 57 -0.44 23.47 -5.60
N PRO A 58 -1.24 24.34 -4.95
CA PRO A 58 -1.56 24.18 -3.53
C PRO A 58 -2.29 22.86 -3.23
N ALA A 59 -3.25 22.46 -4.08
CA ALA A 59 -3.96 21.20 -3.91
C ALA A 59 -3.02 19.99 -4.04
N LEU A 60 -1.96 20.11 -4.86
CA LEU A 60 -0.96 19.06 -4.99
C LEU A 60 -0.13 18.88 -3.71
N TYR A 61 0.21 19.96 -3.00
CA TYR A 61 0.89 19.86 -1.69
C TYR A 61 0.01 19.15 -0.65
N VAL A 62 -1.27 19.50 -0.58
CA VAL A 62 -2.22 18.83 0.32
C VAL A 62 -2.34 17.34 -0.04
N TRP A 63 -2.47 17.03 -1.32
CA TRP A 63 -2.50 15.66 -1.81
C TRP A 63 -1.22 14.90 -1.43
N CYS A 64 -0.05 15.49 -1.59
CA CYS A 64 1.24 14.90 -1.21
C CYS A 64 1.31 14.56 0.28
N CYS A 65 0.70 15.36 1.16
CA CYS A 65 0.63 15.05 2.58
C CYS A 65 -0.18 13.77 2.84
N PHE A 66 -1.38 13.65 2.27
CA PHE A 66 -2.21 12.45 2.44
C PHE A 66 -1.57 11.22 1.81
N TYR A 67 -1.03 11.36 0.61
CA TYR A 67 -0.35 10.26 -0.08
C TYR A 67 0.92 9.82 0.66
N GLY A 68 1.71 10.75 1.19
CA GLY A 68 2.90 10.46 1.98
C GLY A 68 2.60 9.60 3.21
N ILE A 69 1.51 9.90 3.94
CA ILE A 69 1.06 9.09 5.08
C ILE A 69 0.68 7.68 4.63
N THR A 70 -0.16 7.55 3.62
CA THR A 70 -0.68 6.26 3.15
C THR A 70 0.41 5.39 2.52
N ALA A 71 1.26 5.97 1.67
CA ALA A 71 2.39 5.28 1.06
C ALA A 71 3.44 4.86 2.10
N GLY A 72 3.74 5.74 3.07
CA GLY A 72 4.61 5.43 4.20
C GLY A 72 4.09 4.25 5.03
N SER A 73 2.79 4.22 5.28
CA SER A 73 2.11 3.12 5.98
C SER A 73 2.30 1.78 5.27
N ILE A 74 2.06 1.73 3.97
CA ILE A 74 2.22 0.50 3.17
C ILE A 74 3.65 0.01 3.20
N GLN A 75 4.62 0.92 3.00
CA GLN A 75 6.05 0.56 2.98
C GLN A 75 6.52 -0.09 4.29
N SER A 76 6.01 0.37 5.43
CA SER A 76 6.40 -0.15 6.74
C SER A 76 5.59 -1.39 7.16
N LEU A 77 4.28 -1.41 6.87
CA LEU A 77 3.40 -2.53 7.22
C LEU A 77 3.63 -3.77 6.36
N PHE A 78 4.09 -3.61 5.12
CA PHE A 78 4.29 -4.73 4.21
C PHE A 78 5.33 -5.74 4.73
N PRO A 79 6.58 -5.35 5.06
CA PRO A 79 7.55 -6.29 5.65
C PRO A 79 7.14 -6.78 7.03
N ALA A 80 6.49 -5.94 7.85
CA ALA A 80 5.98 -6.33 9.15
C ALA A 80 4.87 -7.40 9.03
N GLY A 81 3.95 -7.24 8.08
CA GLY A 81 2.91 -8.22 7.79
C GLY A 81 3.47 -9.55 7.30
N LEU A 82 4.50 -9.50 6.48
CA LEU A 82 5.17 -10.69 5.99
C LEU A 82 5.87 -11.47 7.11
N SER A 83 6.52 -10.75 8.02
CA SER A 83 7.15 -11.31 9.21
C SER A 83 6.11 -11.95 10.15
N SER A 84 4.97 -11.30 10.37
CA SER A 84 3.90 -11.83 11.24
C SER A 84 3.22 -13.09 10.70
N LEU A 85 3.27 -13.33 9.39
CA LEU A 85 2.76 -14.55 8.75
C LEU A 85 3.73 -15.73 8.82
N THR A 86 4.96 -15.50 9.27
CA THR A 86 6.01 -16.51 9.28
C THR A 86 6.17 -17.07 10.70
N THR A 87 5.68 -18.28 10.92
CA THR A 87 5.76 -18.99 12.21
C THR A 87 7.17 -19.53 12.52
N ASP A 88 7.96 -19.83 11.49
CA ASP A 88 9.32 -20.37 11.63
C ASP A 88 10.34 -19.29 11.31
N LEU A 89 11.01 -18.75 12.35
CA LEU A 89 12.01 -17.69 12.22
C LEU A 89 13.21 -18.10 11.35
N ARG A 90 13.53 -19.40 11.28
CA ARG A 90 14.61 -19.91 10.42
C ARG A 90 14.31 -19.74 8.94
N LYS A 91 13.04 -19.75 8.56
CA LYS A 91 12.56 -19.59 7.18
C LYS A 91 12.13 -18.16 6.85
N ALA A 92 12.12 -17.26 7.84
CA ALA A 92 11.66 -15.88 7.66
C ALA A 92 12.49 -15.14 6.60
N GLY A 93 13.80 -15.24 6.65
CA GLY A 93 14.69 -14.60 5.68
C GLY A 93 14.48 -15.11 4.25
N VAL A 94 14.33 -16.43 4.07
CA VAL A 94 14.09 -17.03 2.74
C VAL A 94 12.72 -16.57 2.19
N ARG A 95 11.68 -16.58 3.00
CA ARG A 95 10.35 -16.09 2.61
C ARG A 95 10.35 -14.62 2.24
N MET A 96 11.00 -13.79 3.05
CA MET A 96 11.17 -12.36 2.73
C MET A 96 11.90 -12.19 1.39
N GLY A 97 13.03 -12.88 1.21
CA GLY A 97 13.79 -12.84 -0.04
C GLY A 97 12.94 -13.21 -1.26
N MET A 98 12.19 -14.31 -1.20
CA MET A 98 11.31 -14.73 -2.30
C MET A 98 10.26 -13.67 -2.65
N ILE A 99 9.60 -13.10 -1.64
CA ILE A 99 8.54 -12.11 -1.89
C ILE A 99 9.14 -10.80 -2.39
N PHE A 100 10.25 -10.32 -1.82
CA PHE A 100 10.92 -9.12 -2.34
C PHE A 100 11.46 -9.33 -3.77
N THR A 101 11.87 -10.53 -4.14
CA THR A 101 12.23 -10.84 -5.53
C THR A 101 11.02 -10.68 -6.46
N ILE A 102 9.86 -11.20 -6.10
CA ILE A 102 8.64 -11.03 -6.91
C ILE A 102 8.25 -9.54 -6.99
N VAL A 103 8.29 -8.82 -5.86
CA VAL A 103 7.99 -7.38 -5.82
C VAL A 103 8.95 -6.57 -6.66
N SER A 104 10.25 -6.95 -6.74
CA SER A 104 11.24 -6.23 -7.55
C SER A 104 10.91 -6.30 -9.05
N PHE A 105 10.43 -7.43 -9.55
CA PHE A 105 9.96 -7.54 -10.94
C PHE A 105 8.75 -6.63 -11.20
N ALA A 106 7.79 -6.60 -10.27
CA ALA A 106 6.63 -5.71 -10.39
C ALA A 106 7.04 -4.23 -10.36
N THR A 107 7.98 -3.88 -9.48
CA THR A 107 8.52 -2.51 -9.36
C THR A 107 9.30 -2.10 -10.60
N LEU A 108 10.04 -3.02 -11.21
CA LEU A 108 10.78 -2.78 -12.46
C LEU A 108 9.84 -2.60 -13.66
N ALA A 109 8.76 -3.37 -13.73
CA ALA A 109 7.80 -3.31 -14.84
C ALA A 109 6.85 -2.10 -14.75
N GLY A 110 6.56 -1.61 -13.53
CA GLY A 110 5.59 -0.53 -13.28
C GLY A 110 5.87 0.75 -14.07
N PRO A 111 7.04 1.39 -13.90
CA PRO A 111 7.37 2.64 -14.60
C PRO A 111 7.34 2.54 -16.14
N PRO A 112 7.89 1.50 -16.79
CA PRO A 112 7.76 1.32 -18.24
C PRO A 112 6.30 1.20 -18.71
N ILE A 113 5.47 0.46 -17.97
CA ILE A 113 4.04 0.32 -18.32
C ILE A 113 3.34 1.68 -18.20
N ALA A 114 3.58 2.39 -17.11
CA ALA A 114 3.02 3.74 -16.91
C ALA A 114 3.48 4.71 -18.01
N GLY A 115 4.77 4.66 -18.39
CA GLY A 115 5.31 5.46 -19.47
C GLY A 115 4.67 5.15 -20.83
N ALA A 116 4.47 3.86 -21.15
CA ALA A 116 3.79 3.42 -22.38
C ALA A 116 2.32 3.92 -22.41
N ILE A 117 1.60 3.86 -21.28
CA ILE A 117 0.24 4.37 -21.17
C ILE A 117 0.20 5.89 -21.41
N ILE A 118 1.13 6.64 -20.82
CA ILE A 118 1.21 8.10 -20.99
C ILE A 118 1.47 8.44 -22.46
N THR A 119 2.41 7.74 -23.10
CA THR A 119 2.73 7.94 -24.52
C THR A 119 1.54 7.62 -25.42
N ALA A 120 0.86 6.49 -25.20
CA ALA A 120 -0.33 6.09 -25.94
C ALA A 120 -1.52 7.05 -25.73
N SER A 121 -1.59 7.71 -24.57
CA SER A 121 -2.63 8.69 -24.22
C SER A 121 -2.31 10.13 -24.65
N GLY A 122 -1.35 10.34 -25.54
CA GLY A 122 -0.98 11.67 -26.03
C GLY A 122 -0.34 12.56 -24.97
N GLY A 123 0.38 11.99 -23.99
CA GLY A 123 1.06 12.72 -22.91
C GLY A 123 0.20 13.00 -21.69
N THR A 124 -1.04 12.47 -21.63
CA THR A 124 -1.91 12.64 -20.46
C THR A 124 -1.62 11.62 -19.37
N TYR A 125 -1.61 12.06 -18.10
CA TYR A 125 -1.31 11.19 -16.96
C TYR A 125 -2.51 10.40 -16.44
N TYR A 126 -3.73 10.71 -16.91
CA TYR A 126 -4.97 10.08 -16.40
C TYR A 126 -4.98 8.56 -16.51
N GLY A 127 -4.49 8.02 -17.63
CA GLY A 127 -4.42 6.57 -17.83
C GLY A 127 -3.47 5.88 -16.84
N ALA A 128 -2.29 6.46 -16.62
CA ALA A 128 -1.32 5.93 -15.66
C ALA A 128 -1.83 6.01 -14.21
N GLN A 129 -2.50 7.10 -13.84
CA GLN A 129 -3.12 7.28 -12.52
C GLN A 129 -4.24 6.24 -12.30
N ALA A 130 -5.11 6.04 -13.31
CA ALA A 130 -6.17 5.05 -13.27
C ALA A 130 -5.60 3.63 -13.11
N PHE A 131 -4.55 3.30 -13.86
CA PHE A 131 -3.87 2.01 -13.78
C PHE A 131 -3.28 1.77 -12.38
N ALA A 132 -2.55 2.74 -11.84
CA ALA A 132 -1.96 2.64 -10.51
C ALA A 132 -3.02 2.52 -9.40
N GLY A 133 -4.08 3.33 -9.47
CA GLY A 133 -5.20 3.27 -8.52
C GLY A 133 -5.95 1.93 -8.58
N ALA A 134 -6.20 1.41 -9.80
CA ALA A 134 -6.83 0.12 -9.99
C ALA A 134 -5.97 -1.04 -9.46
N ALA A 135 -4.65 -1.00 -9.68
CA ALA A 135 -3.72 -2.00 -9.16
C ALA A 135 -3.71 -2.03 -7.62
N LEU A 136 -3.72 -0.86 -6.96
CA LEU A 136 -3.82 -0.77 -5.50
C LEU A 136 -5.15 -1.31 -4.97
N MET A 137 -6.27 -0.98 -5.61
CA MET A 137 -7.58 -1.52 -5.23
C MET A 137 -7.67 -3.03 -5.42
N LEU A 138 -7.14 -3.55 -6.53
CA LEU A 138 -7.05 -4.99 -6.75
C LEU A 138 -6.22 -5.67 -5.67
N GLY A 139 -5.07 -5.11 -5.31
CA GLY A 139 -4.24 -5.59 -4.21
C GLY A 139 -4.98 -5.62 -2.87
N MET A 140 -5.74 -4.55 -2.55
CA MET A 140 -6.58 -4.50 -1.36
C MET A 140 -7.64 -5.63 -1.36
N VAL A 141 -8.35 -5.82 -2.48
CA VAL A 141 -9.39 -6.87 -2.60
C VAL A 141 -8.78 -8.26 -2.44
N LEU A 142 -7.64 -8.53 -3.07
CA LEU A 142 -6.94 -9.81 -2.93
C LEU A 142 -6.48 -10.06 -1.49
N MET A 143 -5.97 -9.05 -0.80
CA MET A 143 -5.61 -9.15 0.62
C MET A 143 -6.84 -9.39 1.50
N ALA A 144 -7.95 -8.72 1.22
CA ALA A 144 -9.21 -8.94 1.93
C ALA A 144 -9.74 -10.37 1.73
N ALA A 145 -9.66 -10.90 0.51
CA ALA A 145 -10.03 -12.27 0.20
C ALA A 145 -9.12 -13.28 0.94
N ALA A 146 -7.80 -13.09 0.89
CA ALA A 146 -6.83 -13.93 1.59
C ALA A 146 -7.05 -13.93 3.11
N ARG A 147 -7.34 -12.75 3.69
CA ARG A 147 -7.71 -12.63 5.10
C ARG A 147 -8.99 -13.39 5.41
N GLY A 148 -10.03 -13.28 4.58
CA GLY A 148 -11.29 -13.98 4.76
C GLY A 148 -11.11 -15.49 4.79
N VAL A 149 -10.28 -16.03 3.91
CA VAL A 149 -9.92 -17.47 3.89
C VAL A 149 -9.19 -17.88 5.16
N LYS A 150 -8.21 -17.08 5.60
CA LYS A 150 -7.44 -17.37 6.81
C LYS A 150 -8.32 -17.34 8.07
N VAL A 151 -9.18 -16.34 8.21
CA VAL A 151 -10.14 -16.24 9.32
C VAL A 151 -11.08 -17.42 9.35
N LYS A 152 -11.66 -17.83 8.20
CA LYS A 152 -12.52 -19.02 8.10
C LYS A 152 -11.80 -20.29 8.52
N ARG A 153 -10.52 -20.44 8.15
CA ARG A 153 -9.72 -21.59 8.54
C ARG A 153 -9.48 -21.65 10.05
N LEU A 154 -9.09 -20.53 10.65
CA LEU A 154 -8.88 -20.41 12.09
C LEU A 154 -10.17 -20.69 12.89
N MET A 155 -11.31 -20.20 12.42
CA MET A 155 -12.62 -20.46 13.05
C MET A 155 -13.00 -21.94 12.97
N ARG A 156 -12.72 -22.59 11.84
CA ARG A 156 -12.97 -24.03 11.66
C ARG A 156 -12.11 -24.88 12.60
N GLU A 157 -10.86 -24.48 12.82
CA GLU A 157 -9.93 -25.12 13.76
C GLU A 157 -10.32 -24.88 15.23
N ALA A 158 -10.88 -23.70 15.54
CA ALA A 158 -11.32 -23.31 16.88
C ALA A 158 -12.75 -23.76 17.25
N GLY A 159 -13.52 -24.34 16.34
CA GLY A 159 -14.90 -24.76 16.57
C GLY A 159 -15.89 -23.63 16.87
N THR A 160 -15.56 -22.39 16.58
CA THR A 160 -16.38 -21.19 16.85
C THR A 160 -16.94 -20.59 15.58
N THR A 161 -18.26 -20.32 15.56
CA THR A 161 -18.98 -19.69 14.44
C THR A 161 -19.21 -18.20 14.71
N GLY A 162 -18.17 -17.42 14.84
CA GLY A 162 -18.29 -15.96 15.05
C GLY A 162 -17.41 -15.17 14.09
N TRP A 163 -18.00 -14.23 13.34
CA TRP A 163 -17.25 -13.30 12.48
C TRP A 163 -16.57 -12.24 13.37
N GLY A 164 -15.33 -12.45 13.76
CA GLY A 164 -14.61 -11.56 14.64
C GLY A 164 -13.59 -10.71 13.92
N TRP A 165 -13.84 -9.40 13.85
CA TRP A 165 -12.82 -8.39 13.48
C TRP A 165 -11.65 -8.37 14.48
N HIS A 166 -11.83 -8.99 15.65
CA HIS A 166 -10.86 -9.06 16.74
C HIS A 166 -9.84 -10.19 16.61
N VAL A 167 -9.94 -11.05 15.59
CA VAL A 167 -8.93 -12.08 15.36
C VAL A 167 -7.69 -11.38 14.80
N LYS A 168 -6.63 -11.29 15.60
CA LYS A 168 -5.33 -10.81 15.16
C LYS A 168 -4.78 -11.75 14.09
N VAL A 169 -4.69 -11.26 12.88
CA VAL A 169 -4.12 -11.97 11.73
C VAL A 169 -2.89 -11.24 11.26
#